data_b055672389c9dfb63e62ade0d6670e15
#
_entry.id   b055672389c9dfb63e62ade0d6670e15
#
_cell.length_a   1.000
_cell.length_b   1.000
_cell.length_c   1.000
_cell.angle_alpha   90.00
_cell.angle_beta   90.00
_cell.angle_gamma   90.00
#
_symmetry.space_group_name_H-M   'P 1'
#
loop_
_entity.id
_entity.type
_entity.pdbx_description
1 polymer ?
#
loop_
_entity_poly.entity_id
_entity_poly.type
_entity_poly.pdbx_seq_one_letter_code
_entity_poly.pdbx_strand_id
1 'polypeptide(L)'
;MALLISNAILHTVGNQEHQTRYSDVELDVDSETCIEFVGKHVRRLLRNPAAKEATFTADSPVYSLVKSFQRDELRFKDLSRQLCERLTGIMNENEDIVPADVLVAFFDSGKQSYLAIVKLNYGECFTHKLTAGDNGETENQIVKNTAVLPLSASKVEEACLIPYDPMILRILEKPHTVGGEEVNYFSKLFLECETKLSQKEAAEAIKEIADEINVKYFDGNVETAATVKTALIAEAEAAGDGDGLVLENVVGRSFGDNNDAKDEFIALAKEYGLPHQVMLDKPFVQREFKHQKYKAENGVEIKFPAELSQAPEQIQVTTNPDGSLSITFKNLRPAEL
;
A
#
# COMPACT_ATOMS: atom_id res chain seq x y z
N MET A 1 8.92 -11.47 -12.89
CA MET A 1 8.80 -12.82 -12.31
C MET A 1 7.68 -13.55 -13.00
N ALA A 2 7.90 -14.82 -13.38
CA ALA A 2 6.84 -15.69 -13.84
C ALA A 2 5.86 -15.93 -12.69
N LEU A 3 4.57 -15.94 -12.99
CA LEU A 3 3.49 -16.20 -12.05
C LEU A 3 2.74 -17.42 -12.58
N LEU A 4 2.54 -18.43 -11.74
CA LEU A 4 1.73 -19.61 -12.06
C LEU A 4 0.54 -19.64 -11.11
N ILE A 5 -0.67 -19.46 -11.65
CA ILE A 5 -1.91 -19.53 -10.88
C ILE A 5 -2.40 -20.97 -10.95
N SER A 6 -2.54 -21.63 -9.80
CA SER A 6 -2.98 -23.02 -9.72
C SER A 6 -4.47 -23.13 -9.43
N ASN A 7 -5.01 -22.24 -8.61
CA ASN A 7 -6.43 -22.18 -8.26
C ASN A 7 -6.87 -20.73 -8.15
N ALA A 8 -8.10 -20.45 -8.56
CA ALA A 8 -8.73 -19.15 -8.31
C ALA A 8 -10.25 -19.34 -8.21
N ILE A 9 -10.90 -18.59 -7.32
CA ILE A 9 -12.35 -18.59 -7.15
C ILE A 9 -12.82 -17.18 -6.77
N LEU A 10 -14.00 -16.80 -7.24
CA LEU A 10 -14.61 -15.50 -6.97
C LEU A 10 -15.93 -15.71 -6.26
N HIS A 11 -16.07 -15.14 -5.06
CA HIS A 11 -17.30 -15.16 -4.27
C HIS A 11 -17.86 -13.75 -4.17
N THR A 12 -19.20 -13.63 -4.19
CA THR A 12 -19.86 -12.37 -3.86
C THR A 12 -20.15 -12.35 -2.36
N VAL A 13 -19.68 -11.33 -1.66
CA VAL A 13 -19.94 -11.10 -0.24
C VAL A 13 -20.77 -9.83 -0.07
N GLY A 14 -21.89 -9.97 0.62
CA GLY A 14 -22.81 -8.88 0.92
C GLY A 14 -22.90 -8.64 2.41
N ASN A 15 -23.71 -7.67 2.77
CA ASN A 15 -24.16 -7.40 4.13
C ASN A 15 -25.67 -7.73 4.24
N GLN A 16 -26.34 -7.26 5.31
CA GLN A 16 -27.76 -7.52 5.52
C GLN A 16 -28.66 -7.09 4.35
N GLU A 17 -28.27 -6.06 3.59
CA GLU A 17 -29.03 -5.51 2.47
C GLU A 17 -28.67 -6.16 1.12
N HIS A 18 -27.50 -6.77 1.00
CA HIS A 18 -26.98 -7.31 -0.25
C HIS A 18 -26.74 -8.81 -0.16
N GLN A 19 -27.22 -9.54 -1.15
CA GLN A 19 -27.16 -10.99 -1.16
C GLN A 19 -25.74 -11.52 -1.32
N THR A 20 -25.28 -12.33 -0.34
CA THR A 20 -24.06 -13.14 -0.46
C THR A 20 -24.30 -14.37 -1.34
N ARG A 21 -23.33 -14.67 -2.21
CA ARG A 21 -23.33 -15.87 -3.07
C ARG A 21 -21.94 -16.48 -3.13
N TYR A 22 -21.82 -17.70 -2.68
CA TYR A 22 -20.55 -18.44 -2.78
C TYR A 22 -20.54 -19.28 -4.05
N SER A 23 -19.49 -19.15 -4.85
CA SER A 23 -19.28 -19.94 -6.05
C SER A 23 -18.98 -21.40 -5.69
N ASP A 24 -19.55 -22.33 -6.46
CA ASP A 24 -19.29 -23.76 -6.33
C ASP A 24 -18.23 -24.28 -7.29
N VAL A 25 -17.80 -23.43 -8.25
CA VAL A 25 -16.87 -23.77 -9.30
C VAL A 25 -15.72 -22.74 -9.30
N GLU A 26 -14.49 -23.23 -9.40
CA GLU A 26 -13.31 -22.40 -9.56
C GLU A 26 -13.29 -21.70 -10.94
N LEU A 27 -12.57 -20.60 -11.03
CA LEU A 27 -12.34 -19.91 -12.29
C LEU A 27 -11.42 -20.78 -13.18
N ASP A 28 -11.59 -20.64 -14.48
CA ASP A 28 -10.71 -21.25 -15.45
C ASP A 28 -9.35 -20.52 -15.46
N VAL A 29 -8.37 -21.10 -14.75
CA VAL A 29 -7.02 -20.52 -14.59
C VAL A 29 -6.18 -20.60 -15.86
N ASP A 30 -6.61 -21.35 -16.88
CA ASP A 30 -5.98 -21.40 -18.21
C ASP A 30 -6.54 -20.31 -19.13
N SER A 31 -7.66 -19.69 -18.76
CA SER A 31 -8.25 -18.57 -19.51
C SER A 31 -7.35 -17.34 -19.47
N GLU A 32 -7.07 -16.75 -20.63
CA GLU A 32 -6.27 -15.53 -20.75
C GLU A 32 -6.82 -14.38 -19.88
N THR A 33 -8.16 -14.21 -19.86
CA THR A 33 -8.82 -13.19 -19.05
C THR A 33 -8.60 -13.42 -17.54
N CYS A 34 -8.67 -14.66 -17.08
CA CYS A 34 -8.43 -15.00 -15.68
C CYS A 34 -6.96 -14.74 -15.31
N ILE A 35 -6.02 -15.22 -16.13
CA ILE A 35 -4.58 -15.02 -15.92
C ILE A 35 -4.25 -13.52 -15.86
N GLU A 36 -4.80 -12.72 -16.77
CA GLU A 36 -4.58 -11.27 -16.80
C GLU A 36 -5.13 -10.63 -15.53
N PHE A 37 -6.40 -10.89 -15.20
CA PHE A 37 -7.08 -10.23 -14.06
C PHE A 37 -6.43 -10.61 -12.74
N VAL A 38 -6.32 -11.89 -12.41
CA VAL A 38 -5.72 -12.38 -11.17
C VAL A 38 -4.26 -11.96 -11.10
N GLY A 39 -3.51 -12.19 -12.18
CA GLY A 39 -2.09 -11.85 -12.25
C GLY A 39 -1.80 -10.38 -12.04
N LYS A 40 -2.65 -9.47 -12.53
CA LYS A 40 -2.52 -8.02 -12.33
C LYS A 40 -2.68 -7.65 -10.85
N HIS A 41 -3.67 -8.21 -10.17
CA HIS A 41 -3.95 -7.93 -8.77
C HIS A 41 -2.84 -8.47 -7.84
N VAL A 42 -2.43 -9.72 -8.00
CA VAL A 42 -1.41 -10.32 -7.14
C VAL A 42 -0.01 -9.72 -7.36
N ARG A 43 0.36 -9.40 -8.61
CA ARG A 43 1.65 -8.71 -8.88
C ARG A 43 1.70 -7.33 -8.24
N ARG A 44 0.58 -6.62 -8.22
CA ARG A 44 0.49 -5.31 -7.57
C ARG A 44 0.67 -5.43 -6.07
N LEU A 45 0.00 -6.39 -5.42
CA LEU A 45 0.12 -6.63 -3.99
C LEU A 45 1.54 -7.01 -3.58
N LEU A 46 2.21 -7.88 -4.34
CA LEU A 46 3.60 -8.28 -4.08
C LEU A 46 4.57 -7.10 -4.01
N ARG A 47 4.25 -5.97 -4.66
CA ARG A 47 5.12 -4.79 -4.78
C ARG A 47 4.55 -3.52 -4.16
N ASN A 48 3.40 -3.62 -3.49
CA ASN A 48 2.74 -2.44 -2.95
C ASN A 48 3.46 -1.94 -1.69
N PRO A 49 4.04 -0.74 -1.68
CA PRO A 49 4.72 -0.20 -0.50
C PRO A 49 3.76 0.17 0.65
N ALA A 50 2.46 0.26 0.38
CA ALA A 50 1.44 0.43 1.41
C ALA A 50 1.00 -0.89 2.05
N ALA A 51 1.47 -2.05 1.55
CA ALA A 51 1.18 -3.33 2.18
C ALA A 51 2.06 -3.49 3.44
N LYS A 52 1.39 -3.76 4.56
CA LYS A 52 2.01 -4.00 5.88
C LYS A 52 2.48 -5.44 5.99
N GLU A 53 3.59 -5.66 6.66
CA GLU A 53 3.91 -6.99 7.16
C GLU A 53 3.05 -7.30 8.37
N ALA A 54 2.63 -8.57 8.50
CA ALA A 54 1.86 -9.02 9.64
C ALA A 54 2.15 -10.47 10.01
N THR A 55 1.83 -10.82 11.25
CA THR A 55 1.95 -12.17 11.79
C THR A 55 0.61 -12.56 12.42
N PHE A 56 0.09 -13.73 12.09
CA PHE A 56 -1.11 -14.25 12.73
C PHE A 56 -0.95 -14.35 14.24
N THR A 57 -2.01 -14.03 14.99
CA THR A 57 -2.09 -14.41 16.40
C THR A 57 -2.23 -15.93 16.53
N ALA A 58 -1.90 -16.46 17.70
CA ALA A 58 -1.96 -17.92 17.95
C ALA A 58 -3.39 -18.49 17.77
N ASP A 59 -4.41 -17.68 18.06
CA ASP A 59 -5.81 -18.08 18.05
C ASP A 59 -6.52 -17.76 16.72
N SER A 60 -5.79 -17.24 15.70
CA SER A 60 -6.39 -16.86 14.42
C SER A 60 -7.10 -18.04 13.75
N PRO A 61 -8.43 -17.93 13.49
CA PRO A 61 -9.16 -18.95 12.73
C PRO A 61 -8.65 -19.05 11.28
N VAL A 62 -8.23 -17.92 10.68
CA VAL A 62 -7.70 -17.92 9.32
C VAL A 62 -6.35 -18.66 9.25
N TYR A 63 -5.49 -18.50 10.27
CA TYR A 63 -4.26 -19.30 10.39
C TYR A 63 -4.58 -20.80 10.39
N SER A 64 -5.54 -21.23 11.20
CA SER A 64 -5.96 -22.63 11.30
C SER A 64 -6.46 -23.18 9.98
N LEU A 65 -7.31 -22.42 9.26
CA LEU A 65 -7.81 -22.79 7.93
C LEU A 65 -6.68 -22.95 6.90
N VAL A 66 -5.75 -22.00 6.86
CA VAL A 66 -4.60 -22.05 5.95
C VAL A 66 -3.70 -23.23 6.28
N LYS A 67 -3.49 -23.53 7.57
CA LYS A 67 -2.71 -24.72 7.98
C LYS A 67 -3.39 -26.03 7.58
N SER A 68 -4.70 -26.15 7.72
CA SER A 68 -5.44 -27.33 7.26
C SER A 68 -5.36 -27.51 5.74
N PHE A 69 -5.40 -26.42 4.99
CA PHE A 69 -5.17 -26.45 3.54
C PHE A 69 -3.75 -26.91 3.19
N GLN A 70 -2.72 -26.37 3.89
CA GLN A 70 -1.32 -26.79 3.69
C GLN A 70 -1.06 -28.27 3.99
N ARG A 71 -1.90 -28.91 4.83
CA ARG A 71 -1.82 -30.33 5.19
C ARG A 71 -2.69 -31.24 4.34
N ASP A 72 -3.32 -30.69 3.28
CA ASP A 72 -4.30 -31.40 2.46
C ASP A 72 -5.54 -31.92 3.22
N GLU A 73 -5.83 -31.32 4.40
CA GLU A 73 -7.01 -31.64 5.22
C GLU A 73 -8.24 -30.86 4.77
N LEU A 74 -8.05 -29.75 4.02
CA LEU A 74 -9.10 -28.86 3.54
C LEU A 74 -8.86 -28.58 2.03
N ARG A 75 -9.91 -28.69 1.21
CA ARG A 75 -9.84 -28.39 -0.22
C ARG A 75 -9.86 -26.88 -0.44
N PHE A 76 -9.26 -26.41 -1.54
CA PHE A 76 -9.19 -25.00 -1.89
C PHE A 76 -10.57 -24.30 -1.92
N LYS A 77 -11.57 -24.95 -2.53
CA LYS A 77 -12.95 -24.44 -2.57
C LYS A 77 -13.56 -24.27 -1.17
N ASP A 78 -13.34 -25.25 -0.29
CA ASP A 78 -13.88 -25.22 1.06
C ASP A 78 -13.16 -24.18 1.94
N LEU A 79 -11.84 -24.04 1.75
CA LEU A 79 -11.05 -22.96 2.36
C LEU A 79 -11.61 -21.59 1.96
N SER A 80 -11.74 -21.34 0.64
CA SER A 80 -12.19 -20.05 0.13
C SER A 80 -13.59 -19.69 0.62
N ARG A 81 -14.48 -20.67 0.70
CA ARG A 81 -15.83 -20.50 1.25
C ARG A 81 -15.81 -20.12 2.72
N GLN A 82 -15.07 -20.84 3.57
CA GLN A 82 -14.97 -20.55 4.99
C GLN A 82 -14.35 -19.18 5.28
N LEU A 83 -13.36 -18.77 4.48
CA LEU A 83 -12.80 -17.41 4.55
C LEU A 83 -13.88 -16.35 4.25
N CYS A 84 -14.69 -16.57 3.20
CA CYS A 84 -15.75 -15.63 2.83
C CYS A 84 -16.92 -15.65 3.81
N GLU A 85 -17.28 -16.80 4.38
CA GLU A 85 -18.31 -16.92 5.44
C GLU A 85 -17.91 -16.09 6.68
N ARG A 86 -16.65 -16.19 7.09
CA ARG A 86 -16.12 -15.37 8.19
C ARG A 86 -16.19 -13.88 7.88
N LEU A 87 -15.74 -13.46 6.68
CA LEU A 87 -15.80 -12.06 6.26
C LEU A 87 -17.25 -11.55 6.22
N THR A 88 -18.17 -12.33 5.67
CA THR A 88 -19.60 -11.99 5.64
C THR A 88 -20.19 -11.82 7.05
N GLY A 89 -19.77 -12.65 8.01
CA GLY A 89 -20.17 -12.50 9.42
C GLY A 89 -19.79 -11.13 9.96
N ILE A 90 -18.54 -10.70 9.74
CA ILE A 90 -18.04 -9.37 10.15
C ILE A 90 -18.81 -8.24 9.44
N MET A 91 -19.07 -8.39 8.14
CA MET A 91 -19.82 -7.39 7.35
C MET A 91 -21.27 -7.25 7.81
N ASN A 92 -21.90 -8.32 8.25
CA ASN A 92 -23.27 -8.30 8.78
C ASN A 92 -23.38 -7.55 10.13
N GLU A 93 -22.30 -7.51 10.88
CA GLU A 93 -22.20 -6.76 12.14
C GLU A 93 -21.78 -5.29 11.93
N ASN A 94 -21.31 -4.95 10.71
CA ASN A 94 -20.71 -3.65 10.41
C ASN A 94 -21.16 -3.16 9.03
N GLU A 95 -22.25 -2.39 9.00
CA GLU A 95 -22.89 -1.91 7.76
C GLU A 95 -22.00 -0.99 6.91
N ASP A 96 -21.01 -0.33 7.51
CA ASP A 96 -20.07 0.54 6.81
C ASP A 96 -19.09 -0.22 5.89
N ILE A 97 -18.99 -1.56 6.05
CA ILE A 97 -18.18 -2.38 5.16
C ILE A 97 -18.99 -2.70 3.90
N VAL A 98 -18.60 -2.08 2.79
CA VAL A 98 -19.34 -2.18 1.52
C VAL A 98 -19.30 -3.57 0.92
N PRO A 99 -20.39 -4.02 0.25
CA PRO A 99 -20.44 -5.27 -0.50
C PRO A 99 -19.37 -5.31 -1.60
N ALA A 100 -18.87 -6.52 -1.87
CA ALA A 100 -17.76 -6.71 -2.80
C ALA A 100 -17.76 -8.14 -3.36
N ASP A 101 -16.95 -8.37 -4.39
CA ASP A 101 -16.48 -9.72 -4.68
C ASP A 101 -15.17 -9.99 -3.96
N VAL A 102 -14.97 -11.23 -3.52
CA VAL A 102 -13.74 -11.71 -2.92
C VAL A 102 -13.09 -12.73 -3.84
N LEU A 103 -11.94 -12.35 -4.36
CA LEU A 103 -11.07 -13.24 -5.11
C LEU A 103 -10.14 -13.96 -4.14
N VAL A 104 -10.22 -15.29 -4.11
CA VAL A 104 -9.23 -16.14 -3.46
C VAL A 104 -8.43 -16.84 -4.55
N ALA A 105 -7.10 -16.78 -4.47
CA ALA A 105 -6.23 -17.40 -5.47
C ALA A 105 -5.01 -18.05 -4.81
N PHE A 106 -4.65 -19.25 -5.29
CA PHE A 106 -3.40 -19.91 -4.95
C PHE A 106 -2.46 -19.88 -6.14
N PHE A 107 -1.24 -19.39 -5.93
CA PHE A 107 -0.29 -19.19 -7.01
C PHE A 107 1.16 -19.27 -6.54
N ASP A 108 2.06 -19.54 -7.49
CA ASP A 108 3.51 -19.50 -7.30
C ASP A 108 4.11 -18.24 -7.93
N SER A 109 5.06 -17.63 -7.23
CA SER A 109 5.90 -16.55 -7.73
C SER A 109 7.35 -16.80 -7.39
N GLY A 110 8.15 -17.15 -8.38
CA GLY A 110 9.52 -17.62 -8.17
C GLY A 110 9.55 -18.98 -7.47
N LYS A 111 10.12 -19.03 -6.27
CA LYS A 111 10.20 -20.25 -5.44
C LYS A 111 9.17 -20.29 -4.31
N GLN A 112 8.32 -19.28 -4.23
CA GLN A 112 7.39 -19.10 -3.13
C GLN A 112 5.95 -19.29 -3.59
N SER A 113 5.18 -20.11 -2.86
CA SER A 113 3.74 -20.26 -3.01
C SER A 113 3.00 -19.28 -2.11
N TYR A 114 1.88 -18.77 -2.60
CA TYR A 114 1.05 -17.77 -1.91
C TYR A 114 -0.43 -18.12 -2.00
N LEU A 115 -1.15 -17.87 -0.92
CA LEU A 115 -2.60 -17.69 -0.94
C LEU A 115 -2.90 -16.19 -0.96
N ALA A 116 -3.66 -15.72 -1.95
CA ALA A 116 -4.17 -14.36 -2.01
C ALA A 116 -5.64 -14.31 -1.62
N ILE A 117 -6.02 -13.31 -0.84
CA ILE A 117 -7.40 -12.95 -0.53
C ILE A 117 -7.54 -11.47 -0.90
N VAL A 118 -8.38 -11.15 -1.88
CA VAL A 118 -8.52 -9.80 -2.42
C VAL A 118 -9.98 -9.41 -2.42
N LYS A 119 -10.35 -8.40 -1.63
CA LYS A 119 -11.69 -7.82 -1.64
C LYS A 119 -11.77 -6.77 -2.75
N LEU A 120 -12.70 -6.96 -3.66
CA LEU A 120 -12.88 -6.18 -4.88
C LEU A 120 -14.17 -5.35 -4.73
N ASN A 121 -14.04 -4.16 -4.18
CA ASN A 121 -15.16 -3.24 -4.03
C ASN A 121 -15.69 -2.85 -5.40
N TYR A 122 -17.02 -2.80 -5.55
CA TYR A 122 -17.64 -2.50 -6.83
C TYR A 122 -17.44 -1.06 -7.25
N GLY A 123 -17.21 -0.88 -8.56
CA GLY A 123 -17.28 0.40 -9.22
C GLY A 123 -18.55 0.53 -10.05
N GLU A 124 -18.75 1.70 -10.62
CA GLU A 124 -19.86 1.98 -11.54
C GLU A 124 -19.32 2.28 -12.93
N CYS A 125 -20.04 1.81 -13.96
CA CYS A 125 -19.80 2.25 -15.34
C CYS A 125 -21.11 2.34 -16.12
N PHE A 126 -21.11 3.11 -17.21
CA PHE A 126 -22.18 3.09 -18.20
C PHE A 126 -21.80 2.15 -19.33
N THR A 127 -22.74 1.29 -19.73
CA THR A 127 -22.65 0.46 -20.93
C THR A 127 -23.84 0.76 -21.83
N HIS A 128 -23.78 0.33 -23.08
CA HIS A 128 -24.95 0.35 -23.95
C HIS A 128 -25.49 -1.09 -24.11
N LYS A 129 -26.80 -1.19 -24.29
CA LYS A 129 -27.49 -2.43 -24.61
C LYS A 129 -28.28 -2.20 -25.89
N LEU A 130 -27.99 -3.04 -26.89
CA LEU A 130 -28.77 -3.09 -28.12
C LEU A 130 -29.95 -4.03 -27.92
N THR A 131 -31.16 -3.56 -28.15
CA THR A 131 -32.39 -4.35 -28.18
C THR A 131 -33.06 -4.24 -29.52
N ALA A 132 -33.66 -5.32 -29.99
CA ALA A 132 -34.54 -5.26 -31.14
C ALA A 132 -35.91 -4.78 -30.67
N GLY A 133 -36.38 -3.67 -31.20
CA GLY A 133 -37.73 -3.16 -31.01
C GLY A 133 -38.78 -4.02 -31.72
N ASP A 134 -40.05 -3.85 -31.38
CA ASP A 134 -41.19 -4.63 -31.90
C ASP A 134 -41.37 -4.54 -33.42
N ASN A 135 -40.82 -3.53 -34.05
CA ASN A 135 -40.90 -3.28 -35.50
C ASN A 135 -39.62 -3.65 -36.29
N GLY A 136 -38.65 -4.36 -35.65
CA GLY A 136 -37.34 -4.66 -36.26
C GLY A 136 -36.38 -3.47 -36.24
N GLU A 137 -36.71 -2.40 -35.54
CA GLU A 137 -35.83 -1.27 -35.30
C GLU A 137 -34.79 -1.64 -34.24
N THR A 138 -33.58 -1.11 -34.39
CA THR A 138 -32.55 -1.30 -33.37
C THR A 138 -32.62 -0.15 -32.37
N GLU A 139 -32.90 -0.48 -31.12
CA GLU A 139 -32.86 0.49 -30.01
C GLU A 139 -31.57 0.33 -29.23
N ASN A 140 -30.92 1.47 -28.96
CA ASN A 140 -29.72 1.53 -28.13
C ASN A 140 -30.00 2.24 -26.81
N GLN A 141 -29.89 1.52 -25.73
CA GLN A 141 -30.16 2.03 -24.37
C GLN A 141 -28.85 2.21 -23.59
N ILE A 142 -28.75 3.30 -22.82
CA ILE A 142 -27.66 3.49 -21.85
C ILE A 142 -28.07 2.79 -20.56
N VAL A 143 -27.25 1.84 -20.12
CA VAL A 143 -27.46 1.07 -18.88
C VAL A 143 -26.33 1.37 -17.90
N LYS A 144 -26.70 1.73 -16.67
CA LYS A 144 -25.74 1.87 -15.57
C LYS A 144 -25.49 0.50 -14.95
N ASN A 145 -24.23 0.08 -14.92
CA ASN A 145 -23.78 -1.12 -14.21
C ASN A 145 -23.08 -0.69 -12.91
N THR A 146 -23.58 -1.16 -11.76
CA THR A 146 -23.11 -0.81 -10.41
C THR A 146 -22.29 -1.92 -9.75
N ALA A 147 -22.11 -3.07 -10.43
CA ALA A 147 -21.36 -4.21 -9.93
C ALA A 147 -20.16 -4.50 -10.84
N VAL A 148 -19.32 -3.49 -11.06
CA VAL A 148 -18.15 -3.57 -11.95
C VAL A 148 -16.91 -3.84 -11.11
N LEU A 149 -16.18 -4.90 -11.45
CA LEU A 149 -14.90 -5.21 -10.83
C LEU A 149 -13.86 -4.12 -11.14
N PRO A 150 -12.96 -3.79 -10.20
CA PRO A 150 -11.95 -2.77 -10.42
C PRO A 150 -10.97 -3.19 -11.51
N LEU A 151 -10.94 -2.44 -12.62
CA LEU A 151 -9.98 -2.63 -13.72
C LEU A 151 -8.53 -2.42 -13.28
N SER A 152 -8.32 -1.59 -12.26
CA SER A 152 -7.00 -1.28 -11.73
C SER A 152 -6.81 -1.86 -10.34
N ALA A 153 -5.76 -2.64 -10.16
CA ALA A 153 -5.37 -3.12 -8.85
C ALA A 153 -5.01 -2.00 -7.85
N SER A 154 -4.83 -0.76 -8.33
CA SER A 154 -4.63 0.41 -7.45
C SER A 154 -5.90 0.85 -6.70
N LYS A 155 -7.06 0.34 -7.10
CA LYS A 155 -8.35 0.58 -6.43
C LYS A 155 -8.69 -0.47 -5.39
N VAL A 156 -7.85 -1.51 -5.22
CA VAL A 156 -8.01 -2.49 -4.15
C VAL A 156 -7.61 -1.84 -2.84
N GLU A 157 -8.49 -1.92 -1.87
CA GLU A 157 -8.33 -1.31 -0.54
C GLU A 157 -8.03 -2.34 0.54
N GLU A 158 -8.59 -3.56 0.41
CA GLU A 158 -8.35 -4.67 1.32
C GLU A 158 -7.88 -5.91 0.58
N ALA A 159 -6.72 -6.39 0.96
CA ALA A 159 -6.16 -7.63 0.43
C ALA A 159 -5.08 -8.22 1.34
N CYS A 160 -4.89 -9.53 1.25
CA CYS A 160 -3.82 -10.22 1.95
C CYS A 160 -3.11 -11.20 1.01
N LEU A 161 -1.77 -11.24 1.10
CA LEU A 161 -0.95 -12.33 0.59
C LEU A 161 -0.40 -13.12 1.78
N ILE A 162 -0.64 -14.41 1.77
CA ILE A 162 -0.18 -15.35 2.79
C ILE A 162 0.85 -16.28 2.12
N PRO A 163 2.17 -16.05 2.31
CA PRO A 163 3.18 -16.98 1.83
C PRO A 163 3.12 -18.27 2.63
N TYR A 164 3.48 -19.40 1.98
CA TYR A 164 3.44 -20.71 2.64
C TYR A 164 4.47 -20.85 3.75
N ASP A 165 5.70 -20.36 3.50
CA ASP A 165 6.79 -20.44 4.47
C ASP A 165 7.88 -19.38 4.15
N PRO A 166 8.22 -18.49 5.10
CA PRO A 166 7.52 -18.26 6.36
C PRO A 166 6.17 -17.53 6.14
N MET A 167 5.21 -17.77 7.02
CA MET A 167 3.89 -17.10 7.00
C MET A 167 3.96 -15.66 7.52
N ILE A 168 4.77 -14.82 6.88
CA ILE A 168 4.79 -13.38 7.11
C ILE A 168 3.87 -12.74 6.08
N LEU A 169 2.69 -12.35 6.53
CA LEU A 169 1.63 -11.81 5.67
C LEU A 169 2.02 -10.46 5.09
N ARG A 170 1.47 -10.16 3.91
CA ARG A 170 1.44 -8.81 3.37
C ARG A 170 -0.01 -8.36 3.24
N ILE A 171 -0.38 -7.32 3.98
CA ILE A 171 -1.76 -6.85 4.10
C ILE A 171 -1.87 -5.44 3.56
N LEU A 172 -2.80 -5.24 2.65
CA LEU A 172 -3.31 -3.93 2.25
C LEU A 172 -4.65 -3.74 2.92
N GLU A 173 -4.83 -2.62 3.62
CA GLU A 173 -6.06 -2.31 4.32
C GLU A 173 -6.25 -0.81 4.48
N LYS A 174 -7.48 -0.40 4.72
CA LYS A 174 -7.86 0.94 5.16
C LYS A 174 -8.61 0.83 6.47
N PRO A 175 -8.53 1.84 7.34
CA PRO A 175 -9.40 1.93 8.49
C PRO A 175 -10.85 2.14 8.03
N HIS A 176 -11.78 1.52 8.75
CA HIS A 176 -13.23 1.68 8.61
C HIS A 176 -13.83 2.04 9.95
N THR A 177 -14.95 2.76 9.94
CA THR A 177 -15.69 3.03 11.17
C THR A 177 -16.44 1.78 11.59
N VAL A 178 -16.07 1.20 12.72
CA VAL A 178 -16.69 0.01 13.31
C VAL A 178 -17.12 0.37 14.73
N GLY A 179 -18.43 0.38 14.99
CA GLY A 179 -18.95 0.76 16.31
C GLY A 179 -18.64 2.20 16.73
N GLY A 180 -18.37 3.10 15.77
CA GLY A 180 -18.01 4.52 16.03
C GLY A 180 -16.52 4.78 16.20
N GLU A 181 -15.67 3.76 16.10
CA GLU A 181 -14.22 3.87 16.16
C GLU A 181 -13.58 3.50 14.81
N GLU A 182 -12.46 4.12 14.45
CA GLU A 182 -11.68 3.71 13.29
C GLU A 182 -10.90 2.43 13.58
N VAL A 183 -11.21 1.37 12.85
CA VAL A 183 -10.62 0.04 13.03
C VAL A 183 -10.14 -0.52 11.69
N ASN A 184 -8.96 -1.09 11.68
CA ASN A 184 -8.47 -1.94 10.60
C ASN A 184 -9.11 -3.33 10.72
N TYR A 185 -10.39 -3.45 10.33
CA TYR A 185 -11.16 -4.69 10.52
C TYR A 185 -10.55 -5.87 9.79
N PHE A 186 -9.88 -5.63 8.66
CA PHE A 186 -9.35 -6.71 7.83
C PHE A 186 -8.21 -7.44 8.53
N SER A 187 -7.27 -6.72 9.17
CA SER A 187 -6.22 -7.33 9.98
C SER A 187 -6.72 -7.78 11.36
N LYS A 188 -7.49 -6.91 12.07
CA LYS A 188 -7.84 -7.16 13.47
C LYS A 188 -8.98 -8.15 13.67
N LEU A 189 -10.05 -8.07 12.83
CA LEU A 189 -11.24 -8.89 13.01
C LEU A 189 -11.27 -10.07 12.05
N PHE A 190 -10.87 -9.88 10.78
CA PHE A 190 -10.94 -10.93 9.78
C PHE A 190 -9.74 -11.88 9.86
N LEU A 191 -8.52 -11.36 9.75
CA LEU A 191 -7.31 -12.19 9.77
C LEU A 191 -6.83 -12.52 11.19
N GLU A 192 -7.15 -11.72 12.17
CA GLU A 192 -6.64 -11.78 13.55
C GLU A 192 -5.10 -11.86 13.56
N CYS A 193 -4.47 -10.75 13.15
CA CYS A 193 -3.03 -10.65 13.04
C CYS A 193 -2.49 -9.31 13.59
N GLU A 194 -1.22 -9.31 13.96
CA GLU A 194 -0.48 -8.13 14.37
C GLU A 194 0.27 -7.56 13.16
N THR A 195 0.06 -6.27 12.87
CA THR A 195 0.67 -5.58 11.74
C THR A 195 1.83 -4.70 12.17
N LYS A 196 2.86 -4.60 11.31
CA LYS A 196 3.90 -3.58 11.38
C LYS A 196 3.54 -2.40 10.49
N LEU A 197 4.23 -1.27 10.64
CA LEU A 197 4.12 -0.17 9.71
C LEU A 197 4.51 -0.62 8.29
N SER A 198 3.74 -0.17 7.29
CA SER A 198 4.12 -0.31 5.88
C SER A 198 5.30 0.61 5.56
N GLN A 199 5.99 0.36 4.45
CA GLN A 199 7.05 1.25 3.97
C GLN A 199 6.53 2.69 3.77
N LYS A 200 5.28 2.83 3.32
CA LYS A 200 4.65 4.14 3.11
C LYS A 200 4.41 4.86 4.44
N GLU A 201 3.81 4.19 5.42
CA GLU A 201 3.56 4.76 6.76
C GLU A 201 4.87 5.12 7.47
N ALA A 202 5.87 4.23 7.39
CA ALA A 202 7.19 4.51 7.97
C ALA A 202 7.87 5.73 7.31
N ALA A 203 7.78 5.86 5.98
CA ALA A 203 8.34 7.03 5.30
C ALA A 203 7.58 8.32 5.60
N GLU A 204 6.27 8.26 5.78
CA GLU A 204 5.45 9.40 6.22
C GLU A 204 5.83 9.82 7.64
N ALA A 205 5.92 8.88 8.58
CA ALA A 205 6.38 9.16 9.94
C ALA A 205 7.79 9.78 9.98
N ILE A 206 8.74 9.25 9.22
CA ILE A 206 10.09 9.82 9.13
C ILE A 206 10.06 11.26 8.63
N LYS A 207 9.22 11.58 7.64
CA LYS A 207 9.08 12.95 7.11
C LYS A 207 8.48 13.89 8.16
N GLU A 208 7.40 13.48 8.82
CA GLU A 208 6.75 14.28 9.86
C GLU A 208 7.73 14.60 11.00
N ILE A 209 8.44 13.61 11.50
CA ILE A 209 9.46 13.79 12.53
C ILE A 209 10.59 14.71 12.03
N ALA A 210 11.07 14.50 10.80
CA ALA A 210 12.14 15.32 10.22
C ALA A 210 11.71 16.78 10.08
N ASP A 211 10.46 17.03 9.68
CA ASP A 211 9.91 18.38 9.54
C ASP A 211 9.74 19.03 10.92
N GLU A 212 9.26 18.30 11.94
CA GLU A 212 9.13 18.81 13.32
C GLU A 212 10.50 19.20 13.90
N ILE A 213 11.49 18.30 13.81
CA ILE A 213 12.87 18.58 14.27
C ILE A 213 13.50 19.74 13.50
N ASN A 214 13.26 19.81 12.19
CA ASN A 214 13.79 20.90 11.36
C ASN A 214 13.20 22.25 11.79
N VAL A 215 11.91 22.34 12.03
CA VAL A 215 11.29 23.58 12.51
C VAL A 215 11.81 23.98 13.89
N LYS A 216 11.90 23.02 14.82
CA LYS A 216 12.27 23.28 16.21
C LYS A 216 13.73 23.67 16.42
N TYR A 217 14.66 23.00 15.72
CA TYR A 217 16.09 23.15 15.97
C TYR A 217 16.85 23.87 14.86
N PHE A 218 16.23 24.06 13.68
CA PHE A 218 16.90 24.61 12.49
C PHE A 218 16.04 25.67 11.77
N ASP A 219 15.03 26.20 12.43
CA ASP A 219 14.14 27.27 11.91
C ASP A 219 13.53 26.95 10.53
N GLY A 220 13.21 25.67 10.26
CA GLY A 220 12.68 25.23 8.98
C GLY A 220 13.69 25.31 7.83
N ASN A 221 14.98 25.16 8.13
CA ASN A 221 16.05 25.28 7.13
C ASN A 221 15.91 24.24 6.01
N VAL A 222 15.89 24.74 4.78
CA VAL A 222 15.69 23.92 3.57
C VAL A 222 16.85 22.95 3.33
N GLU A 223 18.08 23.37 3.68
CA GLU A 223 19.28 22.56 3.54
C GLU A 223 19.25 21.36 4.51
N THR A 224 18.79 21.58 5.75
CA THR A 224 18.60 20.51 6.74
C THR A 224 17.56 19.49 6.24
N ALA A 225 16.42 19.95 5.73
CA ALA A 225 15.40 19.07 5.16
C ALA A 225 15.94 18.23 3.98
N ALA A 226 16.78 18.81 3.15
CA ALA A 226 17.44 18.10 2.04
C ALA A 226 18.46 17.08 2.55
N THR A 227 19.21 17.44 3.61
CA THR A 227 20.23 16.57 4.21
C THR A 227 19.60 15.29 4.77
N VAL A 228 18.42 15.36 5.42
CA VAL A 228 17.69 14.16 5.88
C VAL A 228 17.37 13.24 4.71
N LYS A 229 16.87 13.77 3.60
CA LYS A 229 16.54 12.96 2.41
C LYS A 229 17.77 12.29 1.79
N THR A 230 18.87 13.04 1.67
CA THR A 230 20.11 12.48 1.13
C THR A 230 20.74 11.46 2.07
N ALA A 231 20.63 11.65 3.39
CA ALA A 231 21.06 10.68 4.39
C ALA A 231 20.27 9.38 4.32
N LEU A 232 18.95 9.44 4.11
CA LEU A 232 18.08 8.26 3.90
C LEU A 232 18.50 7.49 2.63
N ILE A 233 18.75 8.19 1.54
CA ILE A 233 19.20 7.57 0.29
C ILE A 233 20.56 6.91 0.48
N ALA A 234 21.52 7.60 1.11
CA ALA A 234 22.85 7.07 1.36
C ALA A 234 22.83 5.84 2.28
N GLU A 235 21.96 5.84 3.30
CA GLU A 235 21.78 4.68 4.17
C GLU A 235 21.16 3.49 3.42
N ALA A 236 20.15 3.72 2.57
CA ALA A 236 19.57 2.70 1.71
C ALA A 236 20.54 2.14 0.67
N GLU A 237 21.53 2.94 0.26
CA GLU A 237 22.59 2.48 -0.65
C GLU A 237 23.66 1.66 0.06
N ALA A 238 23.93 1.98 1.33
CA ALA A 238 24.88 1.27 2.16
C ALA A 238 24.32 -0.03 2.74
N ALA A 239 23.01 -0.11 2.98
CA ALA A 239 22.34 -1.31 3.45
C ALA A 239 22.40 -2.43 2.40
N GLY A 240 22.58 -3.67 2.85
CA GLY A 240 22.46 -4.86 2.00
C GLY A 240 21.03 -5.14 1.57
N ASP A 241 20.86 -6.00 0.56
CA ASP A 241 19.52 -6.45 0.15
C ASP A 241 18.82 -7.16 1.33
N GLY A 242 17.72 -6.57 1.79
CA GLY A 242 16.94 -7.08 2.93
C GLY A 242 17.33 -6.51 4.29
N ASP A 243 18.38 -5.68 4.37
CA ASP A 243 18.71 -4.95 5.58
C ASP A 243 17.85 -3.69 5.70
N GLY A 244 17.40 -3.39 6.93
CA GLY A 244 16.67 -2.16 7.23
C GLY A 244 17.61 -0.95 7.36
N LEU A 245 17.04 0.25 7.18
CA LEU A 245 17.74 1.51 7.42
C LEU A 245 17.92 1.72 8.94
N VAL A 246 19.14 1.99 9.37
CA VAL A 246 19.44 2.34 10.76
C VAL A 246 19.22 3.83 10.96
N LEU A 247 18.19 4.20 11.75
CA LEU A 247 17.82 5.61 11.93
C LEU A 247 18.91 6.44 12.58
N GLU A 248 19.71 5.88 13.49
CA GLU A 248 20.85 6.57 14.11
C GLU A 248 21.89 7.01 13.09
N ASN A 249 22.11 6.21 12.04
CA ASN A 249 23.02 6.59 10.95
C ASN A 249 22.45 7.77 10.14
N VAL A 250 21.14 7.76 9.91
CA VAL A 250 20.44 8.84 9.20
C VAL A 250 20.54 10.14 10.00
N VAL A 251 20.17 10.14 11.28
CA VAL A 251 20.21 11.37 12.11
C VAL A 251 21.64 11.84 12.36
N GLY A 252 22.59 10.92 12.48
CA GLY A 252 24.03 11.25 12.60
C GLY A 252 24.55 12.05 11.41
N ARG A 253 24.10 11.71 10.19
CA ARG A 253 24.45 12.44 8.96
C ARG A 253 23.64 13.73 8.77
N SER A 254 22.44 13.81 9.36
CA SER A 254 21.50 14.88 9.08
C SER A 254 21.68 16.11 9.96
N PHE A 255 21.99 15.93 11.24
CA PHE A 255 21.90 17.01 12.24
C PHE A 255 23.25 17.45 12.81
N GLY A 256 24.38 17.07 12.16
CA GLY A 256 25.73 17.51 12.54
C GLY A 256 26.04 17.25 14.02
N ASP A 257 26.43 18.30 14.77
CA ASP A 257 26.78 18.21 16.20
C ASP A 257 25.58 18.47 17.14
N ASN A 258 24.37 18.68 16.61
CA ASN A 258 23.16 18.92 17.42
C ASN A 258 22.64 17.61 18.02
N ASN A 259 23.14 17.25 19.20
CA ASN A 259 22.75 16.01 19.87
C ASN A 259 21.29 16.04 20.36
N ASP A 260 20.79 17.21 20.81
CA ASP A 260 19.40 17.33 21.26
C ASP A 260 18.42 17.00 20.13
N ALA A 261 18.67 17.49 18.89
CA ALA A 261 17.87 17.17 17.72
C ALA A 261 17.92 15.67 17.37
N LYS A 262 19.09 15.03 17.50
CA LYS A 262 19.23 13.58 17.25
C LYS A 262 18.46 12.75 18.27
N ASP A 263 18.62 13.05 19.55
CA ASP A 263 17.99 12.31 20.64
C ASP A 263 16.47 12.44 20.57
N GLU A 264 15.95 13.65 20.27
CA GLU A 264 14.53 13.88 20.11
C GLU A 264 13.97 13.17 18.87
N PHE A 265 14.68 13.19 17.73
CA PHE A 265 14.29 12.43 16.56
C PHE A 265 14.08 10.95 16.87
N ILE A 266 15.05 10.34 17.58
CA ILE A 266 14.98 8.91 17.94
C ILE A 266 13.86 8.65 18.98
N ALA A 267 13.60 9.59 19.89
CA ALA A 267 12.49 9.49 20.83
C ALA A 267 11.13 9.52 20.09
N LEU A 268 10.93 10.50 19.20
CA LEU A 268 9.72 10.59 18.37
C LEU A 268 9.56 9.37 17.46
N ALA A 269 10.64 8.87 16.87
CA ALA A 269 10.60 7.66 16.04
C ALA A 269 10.01 6.46 16.81
N LYS A 270 10.33 6.30 18.10
CA LYS A 270 9.75 5.27 18.96
C LYS A 270 8.27 5.52 19.25
N GLU A 271 7.86 6.77 19.45
CA GLU A 271 6.46 7.15 19.68
C GLU A 271 5.60 6.89 18.44
N TYR A 272 6.15 7.12 17.24
CA TYR A 272 5.52 6.79 15.95
C TYR A 272 5.58 5.28 15.63
N GLY A 273 6.12 4.45 16.51
CA GLY A 273 6.20 3.00 16.31
C GLY A 273 7.24 2.54 15.30
N LEU A 274 8.20 3.41 14.94
CA LEU A 274 9.31 3.04 14.07
C LEU A 274 10.31 2.15 14.82
N PRO A 275 10.70 1.00 14.27
CA PRO A 275 11.75 0.18 14.85
C PRO A 275 13.14 0.84 14.65
N HIS A 276 14.14 0.40 15.41
CA HIS A 276 15.53 0.82 15.24
C HIS A 276 16.04 0.63 13.80
N GLN A 277 15.68 -0.49 13.16
CA GLN A 277 15.89 -0.79 11.75
C GLN A 277 14.57 -0.71 10.98
N VAL A 278 14.41 0.29 10.12
CA VAL A 278 13.20 0.50 9.34
C VAL A 278 13.34 -0.18 7.99
N MET A 279 12.43 -1.10 7.67
CA MET A 279 12.45 -1.85 6.42
C MET A 279 11.89 -1.01 5.28
N LEU A 280 12.77 -0.30 4.56
CA LEU A 280 12.45 0.45 3.35
C LEU A 280 13.31 -0.05 2.19
N ASP A 281 12.67 -0.51 1.12
CA ASP A 281 13.37 -0.98 -0.08
C ASP A 281 14.10 0.16 -0.79
N LYS A 282 15.33 -0.05 -1.22
CA LYS A 282 16.13 0.93 -1.95
C LYS A 282 15.39 1.61 -3.12
N PRO A 283 14.65 0.92 -4.01
CA PRO A 283 13.87 1.55 -5.05
C PRO A 283 12.73 2.45 -4.52
N PHE A 284 12.15 2.08 -3.37
CA PHE A 284 11.13 2.90 -2.71
C PHE A 284 11.75 4.18 -2.15
N VAL A 285 12.86 4.08 -1.39
CA VAL A 285 13.57 5.22 -0.81
C VAL A 285 14.00 6.21 -1.89
N GLN A 286 14.62 5.71 -2.98
CA GLN A 286 15.01 6.55 -4.10
C GLN A 286 13.83 7.29 -4.74
N ARG A 287 12.69 6.62 -4.94
CA ARG A 287 11.50 7.27 -5.51
C ARG A 287 10.92 8.31 -4.57
N GLU A 288 10.87 8.02 -3.27
CA GLU A 288 10.17 8.82 -2.27
C GLU A 288 10.96 10.04 -1.81
N PHE A 289 12.29 9.91 -1.68
CA PHE A 289 13.15 10.94 -1.11
C PHE A 289 14.05 11.64 -2.13
N LYS A 290 14.14 11.18 -3.38
CA LYS A 290 15.01 11.73 -4.41
C LYS A 290 14.79 13.21 -4.69
N HIS A 291 13.59 13.73 -4.46
CA HIS A 291 13.26 15.08 -4.89
C HIS A 291 12.81 15.96 -3.72
N GLN A 292 13.26 17.21 -3.76
CA GLN A 292 12.60 18.31 -3.07
C GLN A 292 11.41 18.79 -3.88
N LYS A 293 10.32 19.09 -3.18
CA LYS A 293 9.09 19.63 -3.78
C LYS A 293 8.64 20.82 -2.94
N TYR A 294 8.39 21.92 -3.61
CA TYR A 294 7.81 23.12 -3.02
C TYR A 294 6.55 23.45 -3.80
N LYS A 295 5.49 23.74 -3.06
CA LYS A 295 4.23 24.21 -3.63
C LYS A 295 3.89 25.55 -2.99
N ALA A 296 3.84 26.58 -3.82
CA ALA A 296 3.45 27.90 -3.38
C ALA A 296 1.92 28.06 -3.41
N GLU A 297 1.41 28.99 -2.59
CA GLU A 297 -0.03 29.31 -2.50
C GLU A 297 -0.63 29.76 -3.85
N ASN A 298 0.18 30.38 -4.70
CA ASN A 298 -0.21 30.79 -6.06
C ASN A 298 -0.23 29.66 -7.08
N GLY A 299 -0.03 28.39 -6.64
CA GLY A 299 -0.08 27.19 -7.49
C GLY A 299 1.23 26.85 -8.20
N VAL A 300 2.31 27.61 -8.02
CA VAL A 300 3.64 27.24 -8.56
C VAL A 300 4.16 26.01 -7.83
N GLU A 301 4.54 24.98 -8.58
CA GLU A 301 5.21 23.79 -8.07
C GLU A 301 6.64 23.73 -8.60
N ILE A 302 7.61 23.57 -7.70
CA ILE A 302 9.03 23.42 -8.01
C ILE A 302 9.47 22.04 -7.54
N LYS A 303 10.10 21.28 -8.44
CA LYS A 303 10.62 19.96 -8.15
C LYS A 303 12.05 19.83 -8.70
N PHE A 304 12.98 19.45 -7.84
CA PHE A 304 14.38 19.19 -8.22
C PHE A 304 15.00 18.09 -7.34
N PRO A 305 16.10 17.44 -7.78
CA PRO A 305 16.79 16.45 -6.97
C PRO A 305 17.23 17.00 -5.61
N ALA A 306 17.03 16.26 -4.52
CA ALA A 306 17.35 16.71 -3.16
C ALA A 306 18.84 17.05 -2.99
N GLU A 307 19.73 16.28 -3.63
CA GLU A 307 21.20 16.49 -3.68
C GLU A 307 21.59 17.89 -4.19
N LEU A 308 20.80 18.49 -5.08
CA LEU A 308 21.08 19.82 -5.58
C LEU A 308 20.92 20.93 -4.52
N SER A 309 20.17 20.66 -3.45
CA SER A 309 20.07 21.60 -2.30
C SER A 309 21.41 21.75 -1.57
N GLN A 310 22.34 20.82 -1.74
CA GLN A 310 23.68 20.84 -1.16
C GLN A 310 24.73 21.41 -2.14
N ALA A 311 24.29 21.87 -3.32
CA ALA A 311 25.14 22.43 -4.37
C ALA A 311 24.80 23.93 -4.61
N PRO A 312 25.27 24.86 -3.76
CA PRO A 312 24.90 26.28 -3.82
C PRO A 312 25.32 26.95 -5.12
N GLU A 313 26.26 26.35 -5.88
CA GLU A 313 26.64 26.77 -7.22
C GLU A 313 25.59 26.45 -8.29
N GLN A 314 24.62 25.56 -7.98
CA GLN A 314 23.54 25.18 -8.90
C GLN A 314 22.17 25.65 -8.41
N ILE A 315 21.87 25.48 -7.13
CA ILE A 315 20.59 25.92 -6.52
C ILE A 315 20.91 26.61 -5.20
N GLN A 316 20.34 27.79 -5.02
CA GLN A 316 20.34 28.50 -3.75
C GLN A 316 18.90 28.70 -3.28
N VAL A 317 18.59 28.22 -2.10
CA VAL A 317 17.29 28.41 -1.44
C VAL A 317 17.53 29.26 -0.20
N THR A 318 16.78 30.34 -0.07
CA THR A 318 16.88 31.26 1.07
C THR A 318 15.49 31.45 1.68
N THR A 319 15.37 31.24 2.98
CA THR A 319 14.19 31.60 3.74
C THR A 319 14.28 33.07 4.09
N ASN A 320 13.29 33.86 3.68
CA ASN A 320 13.21 35.28 3.98
C ASN A 320 12.66 35.50 5.42
N PRO A 321 12.90 36.69 6.03
CA PRO A 321 12.43 36.98 7.38
C PRO A 321 10.88 36.91 7.54
N ASP A 322 10.13 37.00 6.46
CA ASP A 322 8.67 36.89 6.40
C ASP A 322 8.18 35.43 6.24
N GLY A 323 9.12 34.46 6.24
CA GLY A 323 8.82 33.03 6.04
C GLY A 323 8.67 32.63 4.57
N SER A 324 8.75 33.56 3.62
CA SER A 324 8.74 33.22 2.20
C SER A 324 10.07 32.60 1.75
N LEU A 325 10.03 31.81 0.66
CA LEU A 325 11.22 31.19 0.08
C LEU A 325 11.63 31.90 -1.21
N SER A 326 12.93 32.19 -1.31
CA SER A 326 13.57 32.61 -2.56
C SER A 326 14.38 31.45 -3.11
N ILE A 327 14.08 30.98 -4.32
CA ILE A 327 14.78 29.88 -4.97
C ILE A 327 15.46 30.41 -6.23
N THR A 328 16.80 30.32 -6.27
CA THR A 328 17.60 30.75 -7.41
C THR A 328 18.30 29.57 -8.03
N PHE A 329 17.98 29.30 -9.30
CA PHE A 329 18.66 28.29 -10.11
C PHE A 329 19.79 28.96 -10.89
N LYS A 330 20.99 28.39 -10.84
CA LYS A 330 22.18 28.90 -11.51
C LYS A 330 22.63 27.92 -12.58
N ASN A 331 23.17 28.43 -13.69
CA ASN A 331 23.81 27.63 -14.74
C ASN A 331 22.88 26.55 -15.39
N LEU A 332 21.57 26.77 -15.41
CA LEU A 332 20.64 25.85 -16.09
C LEU A 332 20.92 25.84 -17.59
N ARG A 333 21.13 24.67 -18.15
CA ARG A 333 21.11 24.45 -19.60
C ARG A 333 19.75 23.82 -19.96
N PRO A 334 19.03 24.40 -20.95
CA PRO A 334 17.81 23.74 -21.44
C PRO A 334 18.16 22.35 -21.95
N ALA A 335 17.36 21.34 -21.55
CA ALA A 335 17.44 20.04 -22.20
C ALA A 335 16.95 20.20 -23.66
N GLU A 336 17.60 19.57 -24.59
CA GLU A 336 17.05 19.43 -25.93
C GLU A 336 15.73 18.65 -25.85
N LEU A 337 14.65 19.24 -26.37
CA LEU A 337 13.28 18.71 -26.37
C LEU A 337 13.16 17.57 -27.38
#